data_003e1de0c89a0afb675d9cf71c4968bf
#
_entry.id   003e1de0c89a0afb675d9cf71c4968bf
#
_cell.length_a   1.000
_cell.length_b   1.000
_cell.length_c   1.000
_cell.angle_alpha   90.00
_cell.angle_beta   90.00
_cell.angle_gamma   90.00
#
_symmetry.space_group_name_H-M   'P 1'
#
loop_
_entity.id
_entity.type
_entity.pdbx_description
1 polymer ?
#
loop_
_entity_poly.entity_id
_entity_poly.type
_entity_poly.pdbx_seq_one_letter_code
_entity_poly.pdbx_strand_id
1 'polypeptide(L)'
;MPNWGRLRMAGPDCSPKNGGTRLFCLSGHLNRPGVYELPMGYNLKKMIYDVGGGIPNGRTLKAVVPGGSSCPILTASEIDVSMDFDSMMKAGSMLGSGGLVVVDDSTCMVKFALRIMKFYQHESCGWCIPCREGTDWLKKTLVRFHSGGGVKKDIDNIQYLSENMLGRTFCPLGDAAAMPTISIVKKFRKEFEDHLEGRPCPFEKAGAAELIMA
;
A
#
# COMPACT_ATOMS: atom_id res chain seq x y z
N MET A 1 -39.53 7.28 -7.47
CA MET A 1 -38.95 6.43 -6.41
C MET A 1 -38.47 7.34 -5.28
N PRO A 2 -38.86 7.09 -4.03
CA PRO A 2 -38.45 7.94 -2.90
C PRO A 2 -36.93 7.91 -2.75
N ASN A 3 -36.33 9.06 -2.52
CA ASN A 3 -34.89 9.25 -2.37
C ASN A 3 -34.44 8.78 -0.96
N TRP A 4 -34.48 7.46 -0.75
CA TRP A 4 -34.13 6.84 0.52
C TRP A 4 -32.63 6.99 0.78
N GLY A 5 -32.28 8.01 1.54
CA GLY A 5 -31.06 7.98 2.35
C GLY A 5 -29.74 8.38 1.72
N ARG A 6 -29.68 8.95 0.51
CA ARG A 6 -28.39 9.38 -0.09
C ARG A 6 -27.66 10.46 0.75
N LEU A 7 -28.35 11.18 1.58
CA LEU A 7 -27.81 12.32 2.35
C LEU A 7 -27.48 12.01 3.81
N ARG A 8 -27.88 10.86 4.35
CA ARG A 8 -27.72 10.56 5.79
C ARG A 8 -26.59 9.59 6.13
N MET A 9 -25.95 8.94 5.15
CA MET A 9 -24.99 7.87 5.39
C MET A 9 -23.64 8.07 4.67
N ALA A 10 -23.32 9.30 4.30
CA ALA A 10 -22.02 9.67 3.77
C ALA A 10 -21.33 10.67 4.70
N GLY A 11 -20.01 10.60 4.80
CA GLY A 11 -19.23 11.62 5.50
C GLY A 11 -19.40 13.00 4.87
N PRO A 12 -19.16 14.10 5.61
CA PRO A 12 -19.42 15.46 5.14
C PRO A 12 -18.64 15.83 3.86
N ASP A 13 -17.48 15.24 3.66
CA ASP A 13 -16.59 15.52 2.53
C ASP A 13 -16.68 14.46 1.42
N CYS A 14 -17.70 13.60 1.46
CA CYS A 14 -17.89 12.54 0.48
C CYS A 14 -18.32 13.10 -0.88
N SER A 15 -17.72 12.59 -1.95
CA SER A 15 -18.17 12.90 -3.30
C SER A 15 -19.65 12.53 -3.49
N PRO A 16 -20.46 13.35 -4.18
CA PRO A 16 -21.90 13.14 -4.34
C PRO A 16 -22.31 11.79 -4.95
N LYS A 17 -21.37 11.13 -5.63
CA LYS A 17 -21.60 9.82 -6.26
C LYS A 17 -21.30 8.64 -5.33
N ASN A 18 -20.71 8.89 -4.18
CA ASN A 18 -20.31 7.88 -3.21
C ASN A 18 -21.17 8.03 -1.96
N GLY A 19 -22.06 7.10 -1.70
CA GLY A 19 -22.94 7.16 -0.53
C GLY A 19 -22.98 5.83 0.21
N GLY A 20 -23.60 5.85 1.39
CA GLY A 20 -23.79 4.67 2.23
C GLY A 20 -22.67 4.47 3.24
N THR A 21 -22.65 3.29 3.86
CA THR A 21 -21.61 2.84 4.78
C THR A 21 -20.76 1.76 4.14
N ARG A 22 -19.60 1.52 4.70
CA ARG A 22 -18.68 0.48 4.27
C ARG A 22 -17.96 -0.12 5.48
N LEU A 23 -17.65 -1.41 5.40
CA LEU A 23 -16.73 -2.07 6.31
C LEU A 23 -15.29 -1.73 5.92
N PHE A 24 -14.54 -1.13 6.83
CA PHE A 24 -13.12 -0.88 6.70
C PHE A 24 -12.36 -1.81 7.64
N CYS A 25 -11.41 -2.57 7.07
CA CYS A 25 -10.53 -3.45 7.83
C CYS A 25 -9.24 -2.70 8.15
N LEU A 26 -9.05 -2.32 9.40
CA LEU A 26 -7.86 -1.63 9.88
C LEU A 26 -6.85 -2.64 10.40
N SER A 27 -5.65 -2.64 9.85
CA SER A 27 -4.57 -3.56 10.22
C SER A 27 -3.20 -2.87 10.20
N GLY A 28 -2.16 -3.61 10.57
CA GLY A 28 -0.81 -3.09 10.68
C GLY A 28 -0.54 -2.43 12.04
N HIS A 29 0.25 -1.38 12.06
CA HIS A 29 0.68 -0.72 13.29
C HIS A 29 -0.37 0.27 13.82
N LEU A 30 -1.39 -0.27 14.46
CA LEU A 30 -2.47 0.46 15.12
C LEU A 30 -2.69 -0.04 16.54
N ASN A 31 -3.11 0.84 17.44
CA ASN A 31 -3.48 0.44 18.80
C ASN A 31 -4.78 -0.38 18.83
N ARG A 32 -5.70 -0.13 17.90
CA ARG A 32 -7.00 -0.81 17.80
C ARG A 32 -7.23 -1.31 16.37
N PRO A 33 -6.55 -2.39 15.94
CA PRO A 33 -6.88 -3.04 14.68
C PRO A 33 -8.25 -3.70 14.75
N GLY A 34 -8.96 -3.80 13.64
CA GLY A 34 -10.29 -4.40 13.60
C GLY A 34 -11.08 -4.05 12.35
N VAL A 35 -12.33 -4.46 12.31
CA VAL A 35 -13.28 -4.15 11.24
C VAL A 35 -14.30 -3.15 11.77
N TYR A 36 -14.45 -2.04 11.06
CA TYR A 36 -15.31 -0.94 11.47
C TYR A 36 -16.26 -0.55 10.35
N GLU A 37 -17.54 -0.45 10.65
CA GLU A 37 -18.51 0.12 9.72
C GLU A 37 -18.50 1.64 9.86
N LEU A 38 -18.12 2.34 8.79
CA LEU A 38 -18.03 3.79 8.75
C LEU A 38 -18.72 4.34 7.49
N PRO A 39 -19.21 5.59 7.53
CA PRO A 39 -19.77 6.21 6.35
C PRO A 39 -18.70 6.39 5.26
N MET A 40 -19.11 6.24 4.00
CA MET A 40 -18.27 6.57 2.85
C MET A 40 -17.81 8.04 2.96
N GLY A 41 -16.55 8.30 2.59
CA GLY A 41 -15.95 9.62 2.74
C GLY A 41 -15.47 9.92 4.16
N TYR A 42 -15.45 8.92 5.06
CA TYR A 42 -14.79 9.11 6.36
C TYR A 42 -13.32 9.46 6.16
N ASN A 43 -12.82 10.48 6.85
CA ASN A 43 -11.45 10.96 6.66
C ASN A 43 -10.43 9.92 7.12
N LEU A 44 -9.45 9.59 6.26
CA LEU A 44 -8.44 8.55 6.53
C LEU A 44 -7.59 8.87 7.76
N LYS A 45 -7.19 10.13 7.96
CA LYS A 45 -6.44 10.55 9.16
C LYS A 45 -7.24 10.30 10.43
N LYS A 46 -8.52 10.67 10.45
CA LYS A 46 -9.42 10.40 11.59
C LYS A 46 -9.62 8.88 11.78
N MET A 47 -9.70 8.13 10.69
CA MET A 47 -9.82 6.67 10.76
C MET A 47 -8.62 6.03 11.47
N ILE A 48 -7.40 6.48 11.18
CA ILE A 48 -6.18 5.99 11.80
C ILE A 48 -6.09 6.40 13.28
N TYR A 49 -6.32 7.68 13.57
CA TYR A 49 -6.04 8.22 14.91
C TYR A 49 -7.22 8.08 15.88
N ASP A 50 -8.45 8.36 15.47
CA ASP A 50 -9.62 8.34 16.34
C ASP A 50 -10.19 6.91 16.45
N VAL A 51 -10.41 6.23 15.32
CA VAL A 51 -10.97 4.88 15.30
C VAL A 51 -9.90 3.84 15.62
N GLY A 52 -8.78 3.86 14.90
CA GLY A 52 -7.64 2.94 15.05
C GLY A 52 -6.80 3.21 16.31
N GLY A 53 -7.04 4.33 17.00
CA GLY A 53 -6.35 4.68 18.25
C GLY A 53 -4.90 5.14 18.06
N GLY A 54 -4.50 5.50 16.84
CA GLY A 54 -3.16 5.97 16.50
C GLY A 54 -2.10 4.88 16.47
N ILE A 55 -0.85 5.30 16.32
CA ILE A 55 0.31 4.41 16.17
C ILE A 55 0.82 4.00 17.55
N PRO A 56 1.10 2.71 17.80
CA PRO A 56 1.56 2.23 19.10
C PRO A 56 3.00 2.67 19.43
N ASN A 57 3.34 2.57 20.69
CA ASN A 57 4.72 2.74 21.20
C ASN A 57 5.35 4.11 20.93
N GLY A 58 4.54 5.17 20.74
CA GLY A 58 5.04 6.52 20.46
C GLY A 58 5.74 6.67 19.11
N ARG A 59 5.58 5.69 18.20
CA ARG A 59 6.13 5.73 16.85
C ARG A 59 5.36 6.68 15.95
N THR A 60 5.92 7.00 14.81
CA THR A 60 5.31 7.86 13.81
C THR A 60 4.76 7.07 12.64
N LEU A 61 3.67 7.56 12.06
CA LEU A 61 3.13 7.03 10.83
C LEU A 61 4.12 7.24 9.69
N LYS A 62 4.40 6.19 8.93
CA LYS A 62 5.27 6.25 7.75
C LYS A 62 4.48 6.18 6.45
N ALA A 63 3.65 5.17 6.33
CA ALA A 63 2.86 4.93 5.12
C ALA A 63 1.54 4.24 5.44
N VAL A 64 0.61 4.31 4.49
CA VAL A 64 -0.67 3.61 4.54
C VAL A 64 -0.96 2.98 3.19
N VAL A 65 -1.37 1.72 3.21
CA VAL A 65 -2.07 1.09 2.10
C VAL A 65 -3.57 1.28 2.36
N PRO A 66 -4.29 2.07 1.56
CA PRO A 66 -5.65 2.47 1.94
C PRO A 66 -6.75 1.45 1.61
N GLY A 67 -6.52 0.58 0.65
CA GLY A 67 -7.59 -0.27 0.13
C GLY A 67 -7.17 -1.66 -0.33
N GLY A 68 -6.15 -2.25 0.31
CA GLY A 68 -5.60 -3.55 -0.03
C GLY A 68 -4.26 -3.45 -0.78
N SER A 69 -3.53 -4.56 -0.82
CA SER A 69 -2.14 -4.61 -1.30
C SER A 69 -1.92 -4.14 -2.74
N SER A 70 -2.97 -4.02 -3.55
CA SER A 70 -2.93 -3.51 -4.94
C SER A 70 -2.93 -1.99 -5.03
N CYS A 71 -3.22 -1.28 -3.94
CA CYS A 71 -3.32 0.17 -3.97
C CYS A 71 -1.93 0.84 -3.95
N PRO A 72 -1.73 1.91 -4.73
CA PRO A 72 -0.63 2.83 -4.49
C PRO A 72 -0.65 3.32 -3.03
N ILE A 73 0.50 3.30 -2.38
CA ILE A 73 0.61 3.70 -0.97
C ILE A 73 0.52 5.22 -0.81
N LEU A 74 0.06 5.66 0.36
CA LEU A 74 0.09 7.05 0.81
C LEU A 74 1.14 7.23 1.89
N THR A 75 1.83 8.37 1.87
CA THR A 75 2.75 8.79 2.95
C THR A 75 1.97 9.47 4.08
N ALA A 76 2.61 9.67 5.23
CA ALA A 76 2.01 10.36 6.37
C ALA A 76 1.49 11.78 6.05
N SER A 77 2.06 12.46 5.07
CA SER A 77 1.62 13.79 4.62
C SER A 77 0.38 13.77 3.72
N GLU A 78 0.02 12.61 3.17
CA GLU A 78 -1.05 12.45 2.18
C GLU A 78 -2.35 11.87 2.76
N ILE A 79 -2.40 11.59 4.06
CA ILE A 79 -3.54 10.89 4.69
C ILE A 79 -4.74 11.79 5.01
N ASP A 80 -4.64 13.11 4.83
CA ASP A 80 -5.78 14.00 5.05
C ASP A 80 -6.70 14.01 3.83
N VAL A 81 -7.36 12.89 3.61
CA VAL A 81 -8.18 12.60 2.43
C VAL A 81 -9.43 11.82 2.82
N SER A 82 -10.52 12.05 2.09
CA SER A 82 -11.77 11.31 2.24
C SER A 82 -11.66 9.91 1.66
N MET A 83 -12.12 8.90 2.39
CA MET A 83 -12.16 7.50 1.98
C MET A 83 -13.37 7.24 1.10
N ASP A 84 -13.37 7.81 -0.09
CA ASP A 84 -14.29 7.56 -1.18
C ASP A 84 -13.51 7.32 -2.50
N PHE A 85 -14.19 6.79 -3.53
CA PHE A 85 -13.51 6.41 -4.77
C PHE A 85 -12.88 7.60 -5.49
N ASP A 86 -13.58 8.73 -5.58
CA ASP A 86 -13.13 9.88 -6.34
C ASP A 86 -11.98 10.62 -5.63
N SER A 87 -12.08 10.79 -4.31
CA SER A 87 -11.07 11.46 -3.50
C SER A 87 -9.78 10.66 -3.44
N MET A 88 -9.88 9.34 -3.27
CA MET A 88 -8.71 8.44 -3.26
C MET A 88 -8.02 8.41 -4.62
N MET A 89 -8.77 8.43 -5.72
CA MET A 89 -8.21 8.49 -7.07
C MET A 89 -7.48 9.83 -7.31
N LYS A 90 -8.03 10.95 -6.86
CA LYS A 90 -7.38 12.27 -6.92
C LYS A 90 -6.10 12.32 -6.08
N ALA A 91 -6.05 11.59 -4.96
CA ALA A 91 -4.85 11.45 -4.13
C ALA A 91 -3.78 10.52 -4.75
N GLY A 92 -4.03 9.98 -5.94
CA GLY A 92 -3.11 9.06 -6.62
C GLY A 92 -3.08 7.65 -6.04
N SER A 93 -4.17 7.25 -5.38
CA SER A 93 -4.35 5.92 -4.82
C SER A 93 -5.73 5.34 -5.18
N MET A 94 -6.21 4.36 -4.46
CA MET A 94 -7.52 3.73 -4.67
C MET A 94 -8.17 3.40 -3.32
N LEU A 95 -9.52 3.49 -3.28
CA LEU A 95 -10.27 3.00 -2.14
C LEU A 95 -10.21 1.47 -2.03
N GLY A 96 -10.10 0.78 -3.15
CA GLY A 96 -9.96 -0.67 -3.24
C GLY A 96 -11.02 -1.43 -2.44
N SER A 97 -10.58 -2.42 -1.67
CA SER A 97 -11.45 -3.22 -0.79
C SER A 97 -11.78 -2.53 0.54
N GLY A 98 -11.13 -1.43 0.90
CA GLY A 98 -11.21 -0.82 2.23
C GLY A 98 -10.36 -1.56 3.29
N GLY A 99 -9.47 -2.42 2.85
CA GLY A 99 -8.49 -3.10 3.70
C GLY A 99 -7.27 -2.22 3.92
N LEU A 100 -7.23 -1.50 5.04
CA LEU A 100 -6.11 -0.63 5.38
C LEU A 100 -4.97 -1.42 6.01
N VAL A 101 -3.74 -1.10 5.59
CA VAL A 101 -2.52 -1.52 6.28
C VAL A 101 -1.74 -0.27 6.67
N VAL A 102 -1.62 -0.04 7.95
CA VAL A 102 -0.91 1.11 8.51
C VAL A 102 0.52 0.70 8.86
N VAL A 103 1.48 1.49 8.41
CA VAL A 103 2.91 1.20 8.51
C VAL A 103 3.62 2.32 9.27
N ASP A 104 4.30 1.99 10.36
CA ASP A 104 5.09 2.92 11.15
C ASP A 104 6.53 3.06 10.67
N ASP A 105 7.28 3.94 11.33
CA ASP A 105 8.67 4.27 11.03
C ASP A 105 9.68 3.12 11.27
N SER A 106 9.27 2.04 11.92
CA SER A 106 10.13 0.86 12.11
C SER A 106 10.20 -0.06 10.89
N THR A 107 9.31 0.11 9.94
CA THR A 107 9.20 -0.78 8.79
C THR A 107 10.12 -0.37 7.65
N CYS A 108 10.91 -1.31 7.16
CA CYS A 108 11.69 -1.16 5.94
C CYS A 108 10.77 -1.26 4.72
N MET A 109 10.75 -0.21 3.87
CA MET A 109 9.89 -0.19 2.68
C MET A 109 10.39 -1.12 1.56
N VAL A 110 11.68 -1.46 1.54
CA VAL A 110 12.22 -2.49 0.64
C VAL A 110 11.68 -3.88 1.03
N LYS A 111 11.71 -4.21 2.33
CA LYS A 111 11.11 -5.45 2.86
C LYS A 111 9.61 -5.51 2.64
N PHE A 112 8.94 -4.38 2.80
CA PHE A 112 7.50 -4.26 2.57
C PHE A 112 7.15 -4.52 1.08
N ALA A 113 7.86 -3.89 0.14
CA ALA A 113 7.71 -4.15 -1.29
C ALA A 113 8.00 -5.61 -1.64
N LEU A 114 9.05 -6.20 -1.05
CA LEU A 114 9.38 -7.61 -1.24
C LEU A 114 8.25 -8.54 -0.77
N ARG A 115 7.61 -8.22 0.37
CA ARG A 115 6.49 -9.02 0.90
C ARG A 115 5.30 -9.00 -0.05
N ILE A 116 4.92 -7.82 -0.53
CA ILE A 116 3.86 -7.65 -1.53
C ILE A 116 4.21 -8.44 -2.81
N MET A 117 5.43 -8.32 -3.30
CA MET A 117 5.83 -8.97 -4.54
C MET A 117 5.90 -10.50 -4.41
N LYS A 118 6.31 -11.04 -3.25
CA LYS A 118 6.23 -12.48 -2.98
C LYS A 118 4.80 -13.00 -3.08
N PHE A 119 3.84 -12.24 -2.53
CA PHE A 119 2.43 -12.59 -2.63
C PHE A 119 1.98 -12.62 -4.09
N TYR A 120 2.17 -11.54 -4.85
CA TYR A 120 1.71 -11.50 -6.24
C TYR A 120 2.40 -12.50 -7.16
N GLN A 121 3.67 -12.80 -6.92
CA GLN A 121 4.38 -13.83 -7.66
C GLN A 121 3.80 -15.22 -7.38
N HIS A 122 3.44 -15.50 -6.13
CA HIS A 122 2.81 -16.77 -5.74
C HIS A 122 1.40 -16.92 -6.33
N GLU A 123 0.60 -15.83 -6.31
CA GLU A 123 -0.78 -15.82 -6.79
C GLU A 123 -0.89 -15.71 -8.32
N SER A 124 0.21 -15.48 -9.03
CA SER A 124 0.20 -15.45 -10.50
C SER A 124 -0.17 -16.81 -11.06
N CYS A 125 -1.21 -16.86 -11.91
CA CYS A 125 -1.59 -18.10 -12.59
C CYS A 125 -0.57 -18.55 -13.66
N GLY A 126 0.44 -17.70 -13.96
CA GLY A 126 1.51 -18.00 -14.90
C GLY A 126 1.16 -17.86 -16.39
N TRP A 127 -0.04 -17.42 -16.73
CA TRP A 127 -0.44 -17.36 -18.14
C TRP A 127 0.21 -16.20 -18.90
N CYS A 128 0.05 -14.96 -18.41
CA CYS A 128 0.57 -13.78 -19.11
C CYS A 128 2.05 -13.58 -18.83
N ILE A 129 2.87 -13.47 -19.87
CA ILE A 129 4.32 -13.26 -19.75
C ILE A 129 4.67 -12.05 -18.87
N PRO A 130 4.07 -10.84 -19.05
CA PRO A 130 4.42 -9.69 -18.22
C PRO A 130 4.14 -9.92 -16.73
N CYS A 131 3.09 -10.62 -16.37
CA CYS A 131 2.78 -10.98 -14.99
C CYS A 131 3.73 -12.07 -14.48
N ARG A 132 3.82 -13.20 -15.16
CA ARG A 132 4.63 -14.37 -14.75
C ARG A 132 6.10 -13.99 -14.55
N GLU A 133 6.72 -13.44 -15.58
CA GLU A 133 8.14 -13.08 -15.56
C GLU A 133 8.38 -11.77 -14.78
N GLY A 134 7.52 -10.78 -14.95
CA GLY A 134 7.67 -9.48 -14.28
C GLY A 134 7.63 -9.59 -12.76
N THR A 135 6.67 -10.33 -12.19
CA THR A 135 6.60 -10.53 -10.73
C THR A 135 7.79 -11.33 -10.20
N ASP A 136 8.27 -12.32 -10.95
CA ASP A 136 9.45 -13.11 -10.56
C ASP A 136 10.74 -12.27 -10.60
N TRP A 137 10.93 -11.48 -11.65
CA TRP A 137 12.09 -10.58 -11.76
C TRP A 137 12.08 -9.50 -10.71
N LEU A 138 10.93 -8.90 -10.45
CA LEU A 138 10.77 -7.91 -9.38
C LEU A 138 11.07 -8.53 -8.00
N LYS A 139 10.54 -9.72 -7.72
CA LYS A 139 10.84 -10.46 -6.48
C LYS A 139 12.34 -10.72 -6.34
N LYS A 140 13.01 -11.28 -7.38
CA LYS A 140 14.44 -11.56 -7.36
C LYS A 140 15.27 -10.30 -7.12
N THR A 141 14.90 -9.20 -7.76
CA THR A 141 15.59 -7.92 -7.59
C THR A 141 15.41 -7.37 -6.17
N LEU A 142 14.18 -7.42 -5.63
CA LEU A 142 13.90 -6.98 -4.26
C LEU A 142 14.57 -7.86 -3.20
N VAL A 143 14.69 -9.18 -3.44
CA VAL A 143 15.49 -10.08 -2.58
C VAL A 143 16.94 -9.62 -2.57
N ARG A 144 17.52 -9.36 -3.74
CA ARG A 144 18.91 -8.89 -3.86
C ARG A 144 19.12 -7.56 -3.12
N PHE A 145 18.18 -6.62 -3.25
CA PHE A 145 18.22 -5.36 -2.49
C PHE A 145 18.21 -5.59 -0.99
N HIS A 146 17.26 -6.37 -0.50
CA HIS A 146 17.11 -6.63 0.93
C HIS A 146 18.33 -7.33 1.53
N SER A 147 19.02 -8.16 0.72
CA SER A 147 20.27 -8.83 1.10
C SER A 147 21.53 -7.94 0.95
N GLY A 148 21.37 -6.66 0.62
CA GLY A 148 22.50 -5.73 0.46
C GLY A 148 23.27 -5.85 -0.86
N GLY A 149 22.76 -6.64 -1.83
CA GLY A 149 23.38 -6.82 -3.14
C GLY A 149 22.79 -5.93 -4.24
N GLY A 150 21.98 -4.95 -3.90
CA GLY A 150 21.36 -4.02 -4.85
C GLY A 150 22.37 -3.04 -5.44
N VAL A 151 22.18 -2.71 -6.74
CA VAL A 151 22.94 -1.64 -7.40
C VAL A 151 22.00 -0.50 -7.81
N LYS A 152 22.55 0.70 -7.93
CA LYS A 152 21.72 1.92 -8.18
C LYS A 152 20.79 1.77 -9.40
N LYS A 153 21.29 1.14 -10.48
CA LYS A 153 20.50 0.89 -11.70
C LYS A 153 19.27 0.00 -11.44
N ASP A 154 19.30 -0.85 -10.44
CA ASP A 154 18.18 -1.74 -10.14
C ASP A 154 16.96 -0.97 -9.64
N ILE A 155 17.12 0.19 -9.02
CA ILE A 155 16.00 1.04 -8.58
C ILE A 155 15.18 1.47 -9.80
N ASP A 156 15.87 1.94 -10.83
CA ASP A 156 15.24 2.37 -12.08
C ASP A 156 14.67 1.18 -12.85
N ASN A 157 15.34 0.02 -12.81
CA ASN A 157 14.85 -1.22 -13.40
C ASN A 157 13.56 -1.73 -12.74
N ILE A 158 13.44 -1.67 -11.40
CA ILE A 158 12.20 -2.04 -10.69
C ILE A 158 11.06 -1.16 -11.17
N GLN A 159 11.26 0.16 -11.26
CA GLN A 159 10.26 1.07 -11.76
C GLN A 159 9.89 0.76 -13.22
N TYR A 160 10.88 0.62 -14.09
CA TYR A 160 10.69 0.34 -15.51
C TYR A 160 9.94 -0.99 -15.75
N LEU A 161 10.32 -2.06 -15.06
CA LEU A 161 9.64 -3.35 -15.15
C LEU A 161 8.18 -3.24 -14.71
N SER A 162 7.93 -2.57 -13.57
CA SER A 162 6.58 -2.38 -13.05
C SER A 162 5.71 -1.56 -14.02
N GLU A 163 6.23 -0.47 -14.58
CA GLU A 163 5.53 0.36 -15.57
C GLU A 163 5.23 -0.43 -16.87
N ASN A 164 6.10 -1.35 -17.26
CA ASN A 164 5.87 -2.22 -18.42
C ASN A 164 4.88 -3.37 -18.16
N MET A 165 4.55 -3.66 -16.90
CA MET A 165 3.50 -4.63 -16.56
C MET A 165 2.10 -4.02 -16.67
N LEU A 166 1.96 -2.70 -16.41
CA LEU A 166 0.66 -2.01 -16.37
C LEU A 166 -0.08 -2.11 -17.70
N GLY A 167 -1.34 -2.54 -17.64
CA GLY A 167 -2.24 -2.66 -18.79
C GLY A 167 -1.83 -3.71 -19.82
N ARG A 168 -0.85 -4.58 -19.52
CA ARG A 168 -0.33 -5.56 -20.47
C ARG A 168 -0.58 -7.02 -20.05
N THR A 169 -1.45 -7.20 -19.09
CA THR A 169 -1.86 -8.53 -18.62
C THR A 169 -3.35 -8.75 -18.84
N PHE A 170 -3.75 -10.00 -19.00
CA PHE A 170 -5.13 -10.36 -19.31
C PHE A 170 -6.09 -10.06 -18.16
N CYS A 171 -5.65 -10.18 -16.93
CA CYS A 171 -6.39 -9.81 -15.73
C CYS A 171 -5.62 -8.76 -14.92
N PRO A 172 -6.26 -8.06 -13.97
CA PRO A 172 -5.64 -6.96 -13.22
C PRO A 172 -4.57 -7.38 -12.20
N LEU A 173 -4.20 -8.67 -12.09
CA LEU A 173 -3.20 -9.11 -11.11
C LEU A 173 -1.82 -8.49 -11.39
N GLY A 174 -1.42 -8.36 -12.67
CA GLY A 174 -0.16 -7.69 -13.03
C GLY A 174 -0.16 -6.21 -12.64
N ASP A 175 -1.27 -5.52 -12.87
CA ASP A 175 -1.44 -4.12 -12.46
C ASP A 175 -1.42 -3.99 -10.93
N ALA A 176 -2.10 -4.92 -10.24
CA ALA A 176 -2.14 -4.99 -8.78
C ALA A 176 -0.76 -5.19 -8.14
N ALA A 177 0.15 -5.90 -8.82
CA ALA A 177 1.54 -6.05 -8.38
C ALA A 177 2.38 -4.79 -8.68
N ALA A 178 2.15 -4.18 -9.84
CA ALA A 178 2.94 -3.06 -10.34
C ALA A 178 2.66 -1.75 -9.60
N MET A 179 1.39 -1.39 -9.40
CA MET A 179 0.99 -0.10 -8.82
C MET A 179 1.58 0.17 -7.44
N PRO A 180 1.46 -0.72 -6.43
CA PRO A 180 2.09 -0.51 -5.14
C PRO A 180 3.62 -0.42 -5.24
N THR A 181 4.24 -1.27 -6.07
CA THR A 181 5.70 -1.28 -6.26
C THR A 181 6.20 0.05 -6.82
N ILE A 182 5.56 0.58 -7.85
CA ILE A 182 5.87 1.91 -8.41
C ILE A 182 5.75 3.00 -7.34
N SER A 183 4.67 3.00 -6.57
CA SER A 183 4.44 4.02 -5.55
C SER A 183 5.46 3.95 -4.41
N ILE A 184 5.83 2.73 -3.98
CA ILE A 184 6.85 2.52 -2.95
C ILE A 184 8.21 3.02 -3.43
N VAL A 185 8.65 2.64 -4.62
CA VAL A 185 9.93 3.07 -5.17
C VAL A 185 9.99 4.59 -5.34
N LYS A 186 8.93 5.20 -5.86
CA LYS A 186 8.88 6.66 -6.05
C LYS A 186 8.91 7.43 -4.73
N LYS A 187 8.13 7.01 -3.73
CA LYS A 187 7.97 7.73 -2.46
C LYS A 187 9.08 7.45 -1.45
N PHE A 188 9.70 6.28 -1.52
CA PHE A 188 10.74 5.84 -0.58
C PHE A 188 12.07 5.51 -1.25
N ARG A 189 12.38 6.17 -2.37
CA ARG A 189 13.62 5.95 -3.15
C ARG A 189 14.88 5.96 -2.28
N LYS A 190 14.96 6.87 -1.32
CA LYS A 190 16.09 6.96 -0.39
C LYS A 190 16.32 5.67 0.40
N GLU A 191 15.27 4.99 0.82
CA GLU A 191 15.44 3.71 1.53
C GLU A 191 16.03 2.62 0.63
N PHE A 192 15.72 2.62 -0.66
CA PHE A 192 16.39 1.74 -1.61
C PHE A 192 17.86 2.11 -1.77
N GLU A 193 18.19 3.39 -1.82
CA GLU A 193 19.57 3.87 -1.88
C GLU A 193 20.37 3.51 -0.62
N ASP A 194 19.73 3.49 0.55
CA ASP A 194 20.35 3.08 1.82
C ASP A 194 20.64 1.56 1.89
N HIS A 195 20.07 0.75 0.98
CA HIS A 195 20.33 -0.69 0.85
C HIS A 195 21.36 -1.04 -0.23
N LEU A 196 22.03 -0.04 -0.81
CA LEU A 196 23.07 -0.26 -1.83
C LEU A 196 24.41 -0.65 -1.21
N GLU A 197 25.27 -1.30 -2.01
CA GLU A 197 26.69 -1.48 -1.72
C GLU A 197 27.02 -2.31 -0.46
N GLY A 198 26.31 -3.42 -0.27
CA GLY A 198 26.60 -4.35 0.84
C GLY A 198 26.17 -3.87 2.21
N ARG A 199 25.42 -2.78 2.31
CA ARG A 199 24.90 -2.29 3.58
C ARG A 199 23.77 -3.21 4.08
N PRO A 200 23.83 -3.69 5.32
CA PRO A 200 22.71 -4.43 5.90
C PRO A 200 21.48 -3.51 6.03
N CYS A 201 20.29 -4.12 5.99
CA CYS A 201 19.05 -3.37 6.19
C CYS A 201 19.11 -2.58 7.51
N PRO A 202 18.98 -1.24 7.48
CA PRO A 202 19.09 -0.42 8.69
C PRO A 202 17.99 -0.72 9.72
N PHE A 203 16.87 -1.32 9.26
CA PHE A 203 15.73 -1.67 10.11
C PHE A 203 15.87 -3.02 10.82
N GLU A 204 16.70 -3.94 10.36
CA GLU A 204 16.89 -5.25 11.01
C GLU A 204 17.57 -5.15 12.38
N LYS A 205 18.40 -4.12 12.61
CA LYS A 205 19.05 -3.87 13.88
C LYS A 205 18.12 -3.29 14.95
N ALA A 206 16.95 -2.80 14.58
CA ALA A 206 16.03 -2.11 15.47
C ALA A 206 14.95 -3.03 16.11
N GLY A 207 15.03 -4.35 15.93
CA GLY A 207 14.01 -5.27 16.46
C GLY A 207 12.64 -5.03 15.84
N ALA A 208 12.59 -4.74 14.55
CA ALA A 208 11.36 -4.47 13.84
C ALA A 208 10.42 -5.66 13.92
N ALA A 209 9.23 -5.44 14.46
CA ALA A 209 8.16 -6.43 14.47
C ALA A 209 7.86 -6.88 13.04
N GLU A 210 7.73 -8.17 12.83
CA GLU A 210 7.38 -8.72 11.53
C GLU A 210 5.95 -8.30 11.20
N LEU A 211 5.79 -7.52 10.13
CA LEU A 211 4.46 -7.12 9.66
C LEU A 211 3.78 -8.37 9.12
N ILE A 212 2.88 -8.93 9.88
CA ILE A 212 2.06 -10.07 9.46
C ILE A 212 0.98 -9.51 8.54
N MET A 213 1.17 -9.66 7.24
CA MET A 213 0.09 -9.53 6.27
C MET A 213 -0.64 -10.88 6.25
N ALA A 214 -1.81 -10.89 6.88
CA ALA A 214 -2.74 -12.01 6.80
C ALA A 214 -3.36 -12.09 5.40
#